data_47b7e988d5ab3c0863637a0b192fcd93
#
_entry.id   47b7e988d5ab3c0863637a0b192fcd93
#
_cell.length_a   1.000
_cell.length_b   1.000
_cell.length_c   1.000
_cell.angle_alpha   90.00
_cell.angle_beta   90.00
_cell.angle_gamma   90.00
#
_symmetry.space_group_name_H-M   'P 1'
#
loop_
_entity.id
_entity.type
_entity.pdbx_description
1 polymer ?
#
loop_
_entity_poly.entity_id
_entity_poly.type
_entity_poly.pdbx_seq_one_letter_code
_entity_poly.pdbx_strand_id
1 'polypeptide(L)'
;MQLTGFSGDKVLYPVYMQIGNIPSAAHCSKAQEGSIIIALLPISYKSKSLDNKTEKAKTQHNALLYHAVLNLVLDSLRKPARDGVELDCADRYIWQCFPILETWIADFPEQCKIMLCKQNRYPRCIVPSKLRGEYLAEDEHSRTLAI
;
A
#
# COMPACT_ATOMS: atom_id res chain seq x y z
N MET A 1 0.97 -11.54 4.93
CA MET A 1 1.49 -12.91 4.71
C MET A 1 2.68 -12.81 3.77
N GLN A 2 3.83 -13.33 4.13
CA GLN A 2 5.02 -13.32 3.28
C GLN A 2 5.08 -14.66 2.52
N LEU A 3 5.36 -14.61 1.22
CA LEU A 3 5.62 -15.79 0.43
C LEU A 3 7.13 -16.03 0.38
N THR A 4 7.57 -17.20 0.81
CA THR A 4 8.97 -17.62 0.75
C THR A 4 9.19 -18.63 -0.36
N GLY A 5 10.33 -18.55 -1.06
CA GLY A 5 10.73 -19.59 -1.99
C GLY A 5 11.03 -20.90 -1.26
N PHE A 6 11.03 -22.03 -1.98
CA PHE A 6 11.28 -23.36 -1.43
C PHE A 6 12.62 -23.47 -0.69
N SER A 7 13.63 -22.70 -1.10
CA SER A 7 14.94 -22.60 -0.43
C SER A 7 15.00 -21.60 0.72
N GLY A 8 13.93 -20.83 0.98
CA GLY A 8 13.89 -19.80 2.02
C GLY A 8 14.69 -18.53 1.74
N ASP A 9 15.43 -18.48 0.64
CA ASP A 9 16.37 -17.37 0.34
C ASP A 9 15.69 -16.12 -0.22
N LYS A 10 14.49 -16.25 -0.77
CA LYS A 10 13.75 -15.15 -1.37
C LYS A 10 12.39 -15.02 -0.72
N VAL A 11 12.07 -13.82 -0.30
CA VAL A 11 10.78 -13.47 0.33
C VAL A 11 10.09 -12.43 -0.53
N LEU A 12 8.80 -12.65 -0.81
CA LEU A 12 7.96 -11.76 -1.59
C LEU A 12 6.76 -11.33 -0.77
N TYR A 13 6.34 -10.08 -0.95
CA TYR A 13 5.09 -9.54 -0.41
C TYR A 13 4.02 -9.52 -1.49
N PRO A 14 2.95 -10.30 -1.37
CA PRO A 14 1.83 -10.20 -2.29
C PRO A 14 1.01 -8.94 -1.99
N VAL A 15 0.68 -8.20 -3.04
CA VAL A 15 -0.28 -7.10 -3.00
C VAL A 15 -1.59 -7.62 -3.56
N TYR A 16 -2.64 -7.53 -2.73
CA TYR A 16 -3.99 -7.93 -3.11
C TYR A 16 -4.82 -6.70 -3.43
N MET A 17 -5.66 -6.81 -4.43
CA MET A 17 -6.70 -5.84 -4.75
C MET A 17 -8.07 -6.46 -4.51
N GLN A 18 -8.96 -5.68 -3.93
CA GLN A 18 -10.36 -6.02 -3.73
C GLN A 18 -11.24 -4.89 -4.25
N ILE A 19 -12.42 -5.23 -4.76
CA ILE A 19 -13.41 -4.24 -5.18
C ILE A 19 -14.33 -3.97 -4.00
N GLY A 20 -14.34 -2.73 -3.48
CA GLY A 20 -15.10 -2.34 -2.30
C GLY A 20 -16.62 -2.45 -2.43
N ASN A 21 -17.13 -2.45 -3.66
CA ASN A 21 -18.57 -2.58 -3.95
C ASN A 21 -19.11 -4.01 -3.77
N ILE A 22 -18.21 -4.99 -3.61
CA ILE A 22 -18.62 -6.39 -3.42
C ILE A 22 -19.03 -6.58 -1.95
N PRO A 23 -20.19 -7.22 -1.66
CA PRO A 23 -20.60 -7.52 -0.29
C PRO A 23 -19.57 -8.36 0.47
N SER A 24 -19.40 -8.10 1.77
CA SER A 24 -18.41 -8.78 2.61
C SER A 24 -18.57 -10.31 2.64
N ALA A 25 -19.79 -10.81 2.53
CA ALA A 25 -20.05 -12.24 2.41
C ALA A 25 -19.41 -12.87 1.18
N ALA A 26 -19.35 -12.14 0.05
CA ALA A 26 -18.68 -12.58 -1.16
C ALA A 26 -17.16 -12.52 -1.01
N HIS A 27 -16.62 -11.50 -0.35
CA HIS A 27 -15.18 -11.42 -0.04
C HIS A 27 -14.69 -12.58 0.83
N CYS A 28 -15.52 -13.07 1.75
CA CYS A 28 -15.19 -14.18 2.63
C CYS A 28 -15.36 -15.55 1.97
N SER A 29 -16.02 -15.61 0.82
CA SER A 29 -16.28 -16.86 0.11
C SER A 29 -15.06 -17.27 -0.72
N LYS A 30 -14.50 -18.44 -0.46
CA LYS A 30 -13.40 -19.00 -1.27
C LYS A 30 -13.79 -19.27 -2.73
N ALA A 31 -15.09 -19.45 -2.99
CA ALA A 31 -15.61 -19.76 -4.33
C ALA A 31 -15.78 -18.50 -5.21
N GLN A 32 -15.81 -17.30 -4.62
CA GLN A 32 -16.09 -16.07 -5.35
C GLN A 32 -14.87 -15.20 -5.63
N GLU A 33 -13.67 -15.66 -5.22
CA GLU A 33 -12.37 -15.01 -5.51
C GLU A 33 -12.39 -13.48 -5.37
N GLY A 34 -12.96 -12.98 -4.26
CA GLY A 34 -13.13 -11.54 -4.02
C GLY A 34 -11.83 -10.73 -3.90
N SER A 35 -10.67 -11.41 -3.99
CA SER A 35 -9.33 -10.80 -3.92
C SER A 35 -8.44 -11.33 -5.02
N ILE A 36 -7.77 -10.45 -5.74
CA ILE A 36 -6.80 -10.79 -6.77
C ILE A 36 -5.40 -10.30 -6.40
N ILE A 37 -4.38 -11.09 -6.70
CA ILE A 37 -2.98 -10.66 -6.55
C ILE A 37 -2.63 -9.80 -7.75
N ILE A 38 -2.27 -8.54 -7.50
CA ILE A 38 -1.87 -7.60 -8.54
C ILE A 38 -0.36 -7.42 -8.65
N ALA A 39 0.37 -7.72 -7.58
CA ALA A 39 1.83 -7.64 -7.59
C ALA A 39 2.47 -8.54 -6.53
N LEU A 40 3.73 -8.89 -6.77
CA LEU A 40 4.63 -9.52 -5.81
C LEU A 40 5.81 -8.58 -5.58
N LEU A 41 5.85 -7.90 -4.43
CA LEU A 41 6.90 -6.96 -4.10
C LEU A 41 8.12 -7.70 -3.52
N PRO A 42 9.33 -7.49 -4.03
CA PRO A 42 10.52 -8.08 -3.46
C PRO A 42 10.84 -7.45 -2.11
N ILE A 43 11.18 -8.27 -1.11
CA ILE A 43 11.71 -7.78 0.15
C ILE A 43 13.22 -7.63 0.01
N SER A 44 13.70 -6.44 0.29
CA SER A 44 15.13 -6.19 0.27
C SER A 44 15.84 -6.95 1.38
N TYR A 45 16.86 -7.72 1.01
CA TYR A 45 17.69 -8.47 1.95
C TYR A 45 18.47 -7.51 2.87
N LYS A 46 18.44 -7.78 4.17
CA LYS A 46 19.36 -7.15 5.13
C LYS A 46 20.74 -7.81 4.97
N SER A 47 21.66 -7.14 4.32
CA SER A 47 23.06 -7.55 4.31
C SER A 47 23.69 -7.36 5.69
N LYS A 48 24.43 -8.37 6.19
CA LYS A 48 24.88 -8.47 7.58
C LYS A 48 26.06 -7.57 7.97
N SER A 49 26.65 -6.79 7.11
CA SER A 49 27.74 -5.87 7.49
C SER A 49 27.89 -4.73 6.50
N LEU A 50 27.34 -3.59 6.83
CA LEU A 50 27.60 -2.34 6.11
C LEU A 50 27.72 -1.19 7.11
N ASP A 51 28.61 -0.24 6.79
CA ASP A 51 28.74 1.01 7.52
C ASP A 51 27.41 1.78 7.57
N ASN A 52 27.18 2.55 8.65
CA ASN A 52 25.94 3.31 8.85
C ASN A 52 25.56 4.24 7.69
N LYS A 53 26.51 4.73 6.91
CA LYS A 53 26.25 5.56 5.71
C LYS A 53 25.64 4.73 4.58
N THR A 54 26.15 3.55 4.35
CA THR A 54 25.69 2.61 3.31
C THR A 54 24.29 2.07 3.66
N GLU A 55 24.00 1.84 4.94
CA GLU A 55 22.67 1.42 5.40
C GLU A 55 21.59 2.51 5.16
N LYS A 56 21.92 3.78 5.39
CA LYS A 56 20.99 4.89 5.08
C LYS A 56 20.71 5.01 3.59
N ALA A 57 21.76 4.97 2.75
CA ALA A 57 21.62 5.02 1.30
C ALA A 57 20.78 3.86 0.77
N LYS A 58 20.99 2.65 1.30
CA LYS A 58 20.22 1.46 0.96
C LYS A 58 18.74 1.60 1.38
N THR A 59 18.48 2.13 2.57
CA THR A 59 17.11 2.38 3.04
C THR A 59 16.37 3.36 2.14
N GLN A 60 17.03 4.43 1.73
CA GLN A 60 16.46 5.41 0.79
C GLN A 60 16.21 4.77 -0.59
N HIS A 61 17.19 4.03 -1.11
CA HIS A 61 17.03 3.33 -2.40
C HIS A 61 15.86 2.35 -2.37
N ASN A 62 15.73 1.57 -1.30
CA ASN A 62 14.62 0.63 -1.14
C ASN A 62 13.25 1.33 -1.05
N ALA A 63 13.19 2.49 -0.41
CA ALA A 63 11.96 3.29 -0.37
C ALA A 63 11.59 3.83 -1.75
N LEU A 64 12.56 4.37 -2.51
CA LEU A 64 12.34 4.83 -3.88
C LEU A 64 11.91 3.68 -4.80
N LEU A 65 12.56 2.52 -4.69
CA LEU A 65 12.20 1.34 -5.47
C LEU A 65 10.76 0.88 -5.16
N TYR A 66 10.39 0.86 -3.88
CA TYR A 66 9.05 0.50 -3.45
C TYR A 66 8.00 1.43 -4.08
N HIS A 67 8.21 2.74 -4.03
CA HIS A 67 7.30 3.72 -4.64
C HIS A 67 7.28 3.62 -6.17
N ALA A 68 8.42 3.38 -6.82
CA ALA A 68 8.49 3.19 -8.27
C ALA A 68 7.67 1.96 -8.70
N VAL A 69 7.77 0.85 -7.97
CA VAL A 69 7.00 -0.37 -8.25
C VAL A 69 5.50 -0.13 -8.01
N LEU A 70 5.11 0.53 -6.92
CA LEU A 70 3.71 0.88 -6.68
C LEU A 70 3.15 1.78 -7.77
N ASN A 71 3.91 2.78 -8.21
CA ASN A 71 3.51 3.63 -9.33
C ASN A 71 3.25 2.81 -10.60
N LEU A 72 4.14 1.88 -10.92
CA LEU A 72 3.99 1.02 -12.10
C LEU A 72 2.73 0.13 -11.99
N VAL A 73 2.50 -0.47 -10.82
CA VAL A 73 1.34 -1.33 -10.58
C VAL A 73 0.02 -0.56 -10.68
N LEU A 74 -0.02 0.65 -10.12
CA LEU A 74 -1.23 1.48 -10.09
C LEU A 74 -1.41 2.34 -11.33
N ASP A 75 -0.42 2.39 -12.23
CA ASP A 75 -0.49 3.23 -13.43
C ASP A 75 -1.66 2.84 -14.35
N SER A 76 -1.97 1.55 -14.43
CA SER A 76 -3.11 1.04 -15.20
C SER A 76 -4.47 1.59 -14.73
N LEU A 77 -4.58 2.04 -13.48
CA LEU A 77 -5.81 2.62 -12.93
C LEU A 77 -5.96 4.11 -13.20
N ARG A 78 -4.87 4.83 -13.51
CA ARG A 78 -4.89 6.30 -13.66
C ARG A 78 -5.79 6.79 -14.78
N LYS A 79 -5.69 6.16 -15.96
CA LYS A 79 -6.51 6.53 -17.10
C LYS A 79 -7.98 6.18 -16.87
N PRO A 80 -8.35 4.93 -16.46
CA PRO A 80 -9.72 4.60 -16.09
C PRO A 80 -10.31 5.48 -14.99
N ALA A 81 -9.50 5.86 -13.99
CA ALA A 81 -9.97 6.71 -12.90
C ALA A 81 -10.35 8.12 -13.35
N ARG A 82 -9.69 8.65 -14.40
CA ARG A 82 -9.95 9.98 -14.92
C ARG A 82 -10.99 9.99 -16.02
N ASP A 83 -10.86 9.09 -16.98
CA ASP A 83 -11.64 9.10 -18.22
C ASP A 83 -12.85 8.15 -18.14
N GLY A 84 -12.87 7.26 -17.14
CA GLY A 84 -13.84 6.18 -17.03
C GLY A 84 -13.52 4.99 -17.94
N VAL A 85 -14.16 3.87 -17.66
CA VAL A 85 -14.14 2.66 -18.49
C VAL A 85 -15.55 2.13 -18.64
N GLU A 86 -15.93 1.78 -19.87
CA GLU A 86 -17.22 1.16 -20.14
C GLU A 86 -17.17 -0.33 -19.82
N LEU A 87 -18.12 -0.79 -19.02
CA LEU A 87 -18.25 -2.18 -18.61
C LEU A 87 -19.65 -2.69 -18.96
N ASP A 88 -19.70 -3.83 -19.65
CA ASP A 88 -20.91 -4.60 -19.84
C ASP A 88 -21.30 -5.25 -18.52
N CYS A 89 -22.45 -4.86 -17.96
CA CYS A 89 -22.94 -5.39 -16.69
C CYS A 89 -24.00 -6.47 -16.87
N ALA A 90 -24.20 -7.29 -15.83
CA ALA A 90 -25.17 -8.39 -15.85
C ALA A 90 -26.62 -7.95 -16.05
N ASP A 91 -26.93 -6.68 -15.82
CA ASP A 91 -28.24 -6.04 -16.08
C ASP A 91 -28.48 -5.69 -17.56
N ARG A 92 -27.53 -6.03 -18.44
CA ARG A 92 -27.52 -5.72 -19.89
C ARG A 92 -27.38 -4.24 -20.22
N TYR A 93 -26.93 -3.41 -19.27
CA TYR A 93 -26.55 -2.03 -19.51
C TYR A 93 -25.02 -1.88 -19.56
N ILE A 94 -24.58 -0.91 -20.34
CA ILE A 94 -23.18 -0.49 -20.38
C ILE A 94 -23.05 0.64 -19.36
N TRP A 95 -22.21 0.41 -18.34
CA TRP A 95 -21.95 1.40 -17.30
C TRP A 95 -20.59 2.04 -17.50
N GLN A 96 -20.53 3.36 -17.39
CA GLN A 96 -19.26 4.07 -17.32
C GLN A 96 -18.77 4.06 -15.86
N CYS A 97 -17.71 3.31 -15.60
CA CYS A 97 -17.16 3.09 -14.27
C CYS A 97 -15.87 3.88 -14.08
N PHE A 98 -15.70 4.48 -12.91
CA PHE A 98 -14.50 5.21 -12.51
C PHE A 98 -13.88 4.50 -11.31
N PRO A 99 -12.82 3.70 -11.48
CA PRO A 99 -12.15 3.04 -10.36
C PRO A 99 -11.42 4.07 -9.51
N ILE A 100 -11.67 4.05 -8.20
CA ILE A 100 -11.04 4.93 -7.22
C ILE A 100 -10.31 4.06 -6.21
N LEU A 101 -9.04 4.37 -5.93
CA LEU A 101 -8.30 3.76 -4.84
C LEU A 101 -8.76 4.40 -3.52
N GLU A 102 -9.66 3.73 -2.82
CA GLU A 102 -10.26 4.25 -1.59
C GLU A 102 -9.35 4.03 -0.37
N THR A 103 -8.80 2.84 -0.24
CA THR A 103 -8.09 2.44 0.97
C THR A 103 -6.88 1.57 0.66
N TRP A 104 -5.80 1.78 1.41
CA TRP A 104 -4.64 0.90 1.44
C TRP A 104 -4.50 0.27 2.83
N ILE A 105 -4.73 -1.02 2.93
CA ILE A 105 -4.61 -1.76 4.19
C ILE A 105 -3.20 -2.34 4.28
N ALA A 106 -2.46 -1.91 5.28
CA ALA A 106 -1.09 -2.32 5.51
C ALA A 106 -0.78 -2.34 7.01
N ASP A 107 0.25 -3.09 7.40
CA ASP A 107 0.77 -3.02 8.76
C ASP A 107 1.48 -1.68 9.02
N PHE A 108 1.72 -1.36 10.29
CA PHE A 108 2.30 -0.08 10.68
C PHE A 108 3.66 0.22 10.02
N PRO A 109 4.62 -0.72 9.92
CA PRO A 109 5.87 -0.50 9.21
C PRO A 109 5.69 -0.20 7.72
N GLU A 110 4.73 -0.83 7.07
CA GLU A 110 4.41 -0.59 5.65
C GLU A 110 3.73 0.76 5.45
N GLN A 111 2.79 1.14 6.33
CA GLN A 111 2.19 2.47 6.34
C GLN A 111 3.27 3.56 6.45
N CYS A 112 4.26 3.37 7.31
CA CYS A 112 5.40 4.29 7.42
C CYS A 112 6.21 4.39 6.13
N LYS A 113 6.40 3.27 5.40
CA LYS A 113 7.10 3.27 4.10
C LYS A 113 6.31 4.03 3.04
N ILE A 114 5.00 3.79 2.96
CA ILE A 114 4.12 4.47 2.01
C ILE A 114 4.11 5.98 2.26
N MET A 115 4.03 6.38 3.52
CA MET A 115 4.01 7.79 3.91
C MET A 115 5.41 8.43 4.00
N LEU A 116 6.49 7.69 3.66
CA LEU A 116 7.89 8.13 3.76
C LEU A 116 8.25 8.69 5.14
N CYS A 117 7.64 8.18 6.18
CA CYS A 117 7.92 8.60 7.55
C CYS A 117 8.76 7.56 8.31
N LYS A 118 9.46 8.01 9.35
CA LYS A 118 10.22 7.12 10.23
C LYS A 118 9.27 6.21 11.02
N GLN A 119 9.66 4.97 11.30
CA GLN A 119 8.87 3.99 12.07
C GLN A 119 8.51 4.45 13.49
N ASN A 120 9.27 5.39 14.06
CA ASN A 120 8.94 5.99 15.36
C ASN A 120 7.99 7.20 15.25
N ARG A 121 7.45 7.48 14.07
CA ARG A 121 6.44 8.51 13.80
C ARG A 121 5.12 7.86 13.44
N TYR A 122 4.02 8.50 13.84
CA TYR A 122 2.71 8.05 13.39
C TYR A 122 2.42 8.57 11.96
N PRO A 123 2.00 7.72 11.02
CA PRO A 123 1.83 8.14 9.62
C PRO A 123 0.77 9.23 9.42
N ARG A 124 -0.23 9.27 10.28
CA ARG A 124 -1.40 10.16 10.14
C ARG A 124 -1.31 11.48 10.92
N CYS A 125 -0.33 11.62 11.83
CA CYS A 125 -0.18 12.84 12.59
C CYS A 125 1.28 13.29 12.71
N ILE A 126 1.49 14.57 13.00
CA ILE A 126 2.81 15.18 13.14
C ILE A 126 3.35 15.14 14.57
N VAL A 127 2.55 14.68 15.52
CA VAL A 127 2.89 14.66 16.94
C VAL A 127 4.22 13.94 17.20
N PRO A 128 5.16 14.53 17.93
CA PRO A 128 6.41 13.90 18.33
C PRO A 128 6.17 12.62 19.16
N SER A 129 7.07 11.64 19.03
CA SER A 129 6.91 10.34 19.72
C SER A 129 6.77 10.45 21.24
N LYS A 130 7.35 11.48 21.85
CA LYS A 130 7.28 11.73 23.30
C LYS A 130 5.92 12.23 23.79
N LEU A 131 5.15 12.86 22.91
CA LEU A 131 3.83 13.43 23.22
C LEU A 131 2.68 12.54 22.74
N ARG A 132 2.97 11.31 22.30
CA ARG A 132 1.93 10.36 21.92
C ARG A 132 1.18 9.89 23.17
N GLY A 133 -0.14 10.03 23.14
CA GLY A 133 -1.02 9.67 24.27
C GLY A 133 -1.39 10.85 25.15
N GLU A 134 -0.82 12.03 24.91
CA GLU A 134 -1.26 13.26 25.54
C GLU A 134 -2.42 13.89 24.75
N TYR A 135 -3.32 14.57 25.47
CA TYR A 135 -4.38 15.33 24.81
C TYR A 135 -3.78 16.57 24.18
N LEU A 136 -3.86 16.65 22.86
CA LEU A 136 -3.43 17.79 22.06
C LEU A 136 -4.63 18.37 21.33
N ALA A 137 -4.60 19.65 20.98
CA ALA A 137 -5.63 20.27 20.15
C ALA A 137 -5.74 19.57 18.80
N GLU A 138 -6.93 19.51 18.22
CA GLU A 138 -7.19 18.77 16.98
C GLU A 138 -6.25 19.15 15.83
N ASP A 139 -5.90 20.43 15.71
CA ASP A 139 -5.01 20.95 14.67
C ASP A 139 -3.57 20.41 14.76
N GLU A 140 -3.12 20.01 15.96
CA GLU A 140 -1.79 19.46 16.16
C GLU A 140 -1.71 17.97 15.79
N HIS A 141 -2.85 17.29 15.65
CA HIS A 141 -2.92 15.89 15.26
C HIS A 141 -2.99 15.69 13.74
N SER A 142 -3.43 16.68 12.99
CA SER A 142 -3.63 16.54 11.56
C SER A 142 -2.32 16.68 10.79
N ARG A 143 -2.06 15.74 9.88
CA ARG A 143 -1.05 15.87 8.85
C ARG A 143 -1.76 16.29 7.57
N THR A 144 -1.65 17.56 7.19
CA THR A 144 -2.09 17.99 5.87
C THR A 144 -1.18 17.32 4.84
N LEU A 145 -1.74 16.40 4.07
CA LEU A 145 -1.05 15.88 2.88
C LEU A 145 -1.03 17.04 1.89
N ALA A 146 0.12 17.62 1.66
CA ALA A 146 0.33 18.45 0.47
C ALA A 146 0.26 17.49 -0.73
N ILE A 147 -0.84 17.59 -1.46
CA ILE A 147 -1.06 16.91 -2.73
C ILE A 147 -0.30 17.66 -3.82
#